data_2f56c2db80e4148ab0a503e3db8b5ad8
#
_entry.id   2f56c2db80e4148ab0a503e3db8b5ad8
#
_cell.length_a   1.000
_cell.length_b   1.000
_cell.length_c   1.000
_cell.angle_alpha   90.00
_cell.angle_beta   90.00
_cell.angle_gamma   90.00
#
_symmetry.space_group_name_H-M   'P 1'
#
loop_
_entity.id
_entity.type
_entity.pdbx_description
1 polymer ?
#
loop_
_entity_poly.entity_id
_entity_poly.type
_entity_poly.pdbx_seq_one_letter_code
_entity_poly.pdbx_strand_id
1 'polypeptide(L)'
;QAEDGIRDQPRSRGLGDVYKRQDQGRAGFYEGHVATTMADFIQSQGGFLSYEDLSSFHSEWTPPVSSNYRGYDVWELPPNGQGIAALQILNILENYNIKKMGLFSAEYIHLFTEAKKLVFADRAKYYADPDFSKIPVQELISKSYGKDRAKLINLSEAAQTDQPGVIESGDTIYLTAADQYGNMISLIQSNYRGMGSGMMPPGLGFMLQDRGELFSLDKNHRNALEGGKRPFHTIIPAFVTKDGKPFMSFGVMGGATQPQAHAQIIINMIDFGLNLQEAGDAPRIVHSGSS
;
A
#
# COMPACT_ATOMS: atom_id res chain seq x y z
N GLN A 1 1.28 19.99 34.53
CA GLN A 1 2.72 19.83 34.82
C GLN A 1 3.41 18.81 33.90
N ALA A 2 2.72 17.77 33.40
CA ALA A 2 3.32 16.79 32.48
C ALA A 2 3.43 17.32 31.03
N GLU A 3 2.54 18.22 30.59
CA GLU A 3 2.52 18.74 29.24
C GLU A 3 3.65 19.76 28.98
N ASP A 4 3.95 20.64 29.95
CA ASP A 4 5.00 21.61 29.81
C ASP A 4 6.40 20.97 29.82
N GLY A 5 6.59 19.87 30.59
CA GLY A 5 7.83 19.13 30.62
C GLY A 5 8.14 18.36 29.33
N ILE A 6 7.15 18.04 28.53
CA ILE A 6 7.32 17.39 27.21
C ILE A 6 7.71 18.40 26.14
N ARG A 7 7.21 19.64 26.23
CA ARG A 7 7.51 20.70 25.24
C ARG A 7 8.96 21.16 25.25
N ASP A 8 9.62 21.14 26.41
CA ASP A 8 10.96 21.71 26.60
C ASP A 8 12.11 20.67 26.59
N GLN A 9 11.81 19.38 26.49
CA GLN A 9 12.87 18.38 26.52
C GLN A 9 13.53 18.16 25.15
N PRO A 10 14.86 18.30 25.04
CA PRO A 10 15.61 18.03 23.79
C PRO A 10 15.46 16.59 23.29
N ARG A 11 14.95 15.68 24.13
CA ARG A 11 14.75 14.26 23.82
C ARG A 11 13.45 13.95 23.08
N SER A 12 12.54 14.91 22.95
CA SER A 12 11.25 14.73 22.27
C SER A 12 11.20 15.36 20.88
N ARG A 13 12.32 15.41 20.17
CA ARG A 13 12.41 16.11 18.87
C ARG A 13 11.40 15.60 17.83
N GLY A 14 11.14 14.31 17.79
CA GLY A 14 10.09 13.73 16.94
C GLY A 14 8.67 14.15 17.33
N LEU A 15 8.40 14.33 18.63
CA LEU A 15 7.13 14.86 19.12
C LEU A 15 6.97 16.37 18.83
N GLY A 16 8.07 17.12 18.78
CA GLY A 16 8.05 18.53 18.39
C GLY A 16 7.48 18.76 17.00
N ASP A 17 7.74 17.90 16.03
CA ASP A 17 7.13 17.94 14.71
C ASP A 17 5.61 17.68 14.77
N VAL A 18 5.18 16.73 15.57
CA VAL A 18 3.75 16.44 15.78
C VAL A 18 3.01 17.66 16.33
N TYR A 19 3.54 18.32 17.36
CA TYR A 19 2.92 19.53 17.92
C TYR A 19 2.90 20.70 16.92
N LYS A 20 3.95 20.90 16.14
CA LYS A 20 3.96 21.90 15.07
C LYS A 20 2.88 21.66 14.03
N ARG A 21 2.66 20.41 13.62
CA ARG A 21 1.59 20.05 12.69
C ARG A 21 0.21 20.25 13.29
N GLN A 22 0.03 20.02 14.59
CA GLN A 22 -1.22 20.30 15.29
C GLN A 22 -1.52 21.80 15.34
N ASP A 23 -0.52 22.61 15.64
CA ASP A 23 -0.67 24.08 15.77
C ASP A 23 -0.75 24.81 14.41
N GLN A 24 0.04 24.38 13.43
CA GLN A 24 0.27 25.08 12.15
C GLN A 24 -0.27 24.29 10.93
N GLY A 25 -0.83 23.12 11.16
CA GLY A 25 -1.34 22.25 10.09
C GLY A 25 -0.25 21.91 9.05
N ARG A 26 -0.61 21.97 7.77
CA ARG A 26 0.29 21.68 6.65
C ARG A 26 1.55 22.59 6.67
N ALA A 27 1.39 23.86 6.95
CA ALA A 27 2.49 24.83 6.92
C ALA A 27 3.60 24.47 7.92
N GLY A 28 3.27 23.88 9.08
CA GLY A 28 4.25 23.47 10.08
C GLY A 28 5.25 22.42 9.58
N PHE A 29 4.98 21.72 8.49
CA PHE A 29 5.88 20.74 7.89
C PHE A 29 6.39 21.15 6.51
N TYR A 30 5.50 21.61 5.64
CA TYR A 30 5.82 21.87 4.24
C TYR A 30 6.31 23.31 3.96
N GLU A 31 6.34 24.14 4.99
CA GLU A 31 6.80 25.52 4.89
C GLU A 31 7.74 25.89 6.07
N GLY A 32 8.35 27.06 6.02
CA GLY A 32 9.19 27.59 7.08
C GLY A 32 10.40 26.72 7.43
N HIS A 33 10.75 26.68 8.73
CA HIS A 33 12.00 26.06 9.19
C HIS A 33 12.13 24.57 8.85
N VAL A 34 11.08 23.78 8.99
CA VAL A 34 11.14 22.32 8.73
C VAL A 34 11.41 22.06 7.26
N ALA A 35 10.66 22.72 6.37
CA ALA A 35 10.83 22.56 4.91
C ALA A 35 12.21 23.07 4.45
N THR A 36 12.65 24.23 4.94
CA THR A 36 13.98 24.76 4.62
C THR A 36 15.10 23.81 5.06
N THR A 37 15.02 23.32 6.31
CA THR A 37 16.05 22.39 6.83
C THR A 37 16.09 21.08 6.04
N MET A 38 14.94 20.55 5.63
CA MET A 38 14.89 19.35 4.78
C MET A 38 15.50 19.59 3.40
N ALA A 39 15.10 20.68 2.75
CA ALA A 39 15.60 21.03 1.41
C ALA A 39 17.12 21.25 1.42
N ASP A 40 17.61 22.08 2.32
CA ASP A 40 19.06 22.38 2.45
C ASP A 40 19.87 21.10 2.73
N PHE A 41 19.36 20.25 3.62
CA PHE A 41 20.01 18.98 3.93
C PHE A 41 20.08 18.05 2.72
N ILE A 42 18.97 17.84 2.01
CA ILE A 42 18.92 16.98 0.83
C ILE A 42 19.82 17.52 -0.28
N GLN A 43 19.79 18.81 -0.54
CA GLN A 43 20.62 19.45 -1.57
C GLN A 43 22.11 19.37 -1.21
N SER A 44 22.48 19.52 0.06
CA SER A 44 23.87 19.35 0.53
C SER A 44 24.41 17.93 0.30
N GLN A 45 23.54 16.94 0.18
CA GLN A 45 23.87 15.54 -0.14
C GLN A 45 23.81 15.26 -1.66
N GLY A 46 23.57 16.26 -2.50
CA GLY A 46 23.44 16.12 -3.96
C GLY A 46 22.06 15.67 -4.43
N GLY A 47 21.04 15.70 -3.55
CA GLY A 47 19.65 15.41 -3.90
C GLY A 47 18.94 16.61 -4.55
N PHE A 48 17.77 16.38 -5.10
CA PHE A 48 17.05 17.36 -5.93
C PHE A 48 15.90 18.05 -5.21
N LEU A 49 15.44 17.54 -4.05
CA LEU A 49 14.30 18.12 -3.34
C LEU A 49 14.59 19.55 -2.91
N SER A 50 13.75 20.49 -3.35
CA SER A 50 13.84 21.90 -3.03
C SER A 50 12.78 22.35 -2.02
N TYR A 51 12.95 23.55 -1.46
CA TYR A 51 11.92 24.19 -0.65
C TYR A 51 10.62 24.38 -1.45
N GLU A 52 10.72 24.69 -2.73
CA GLU A 52 9.58 24.92 -3.61
C GLU A 52 8.77 23.64 -3.85
N ASP A 53 9.44 22.49 -4.00
CA ASP A 53 8.79 21.18 -4.09
C ASP A 53 7.97 20.89 -2.82
N LEU A 54 8.50 21.21 -1.66
CA LEU A 54 7.79 21.02 -0.38
C LEU A 54 6.63 22.01 -0.24
N SER A 55 6.88 23.29 -0.44
CA SER A 55 5.88 24.35 -0.21
C SER A 55 4.71 24.28 -1.19
N SER A 56 4.95 23.82 -2.42
CA SER A 56 3.92 23.62 -3.45
C SER A 56 3.15 22.31 -3.33
N PHE A 57 3.63 21.36 -2.55
CA PHE A 57 2.96 20.05 -2.40
C PHE A 57 1.60 20.18 -1.70
N HIS A 58 0.59 19.56 -2.26
CA HIS A 58 -0.76 19.47 -1.69
C HIS A 58 -1.27 18.04 -1.67
N SER A 59 -2.04 17.72 -0.64
CA SER A 59 -2.78 16.45 -0.58
C SER A 59 -3.94 16.47 -1.57
N GLU A 60 -4.21 15.31 -2.17
CA GLU A 60 -5.25 15.16 -3.17
C GLU A 60 -6.32 14.17 -2.71
N TRP A 61 -7.57 14.48 -3.06
CA TRP A 61 -8.67 13.55 -2.91
C TRP A 61 -8.72 12.62 -4.12
N THR A 62 -8.55 11.32 -3.90
CA THR A 62 -8.58 10.30 -4.95
C THR A 62 -9.81 9.42 -4.76
N PRO A 63 -10.69 9.28 -5.77
CA PRO A 63 -11.82 8.37 -5.71
C PRO A 63 -11.34 6.92 -5.53
N PRO A 64 -11.83 6.19 -4.51
CA PRO A 64 -11.50 4.78 -4.36
C PRO A 64 -12.17 3.96 -5.47
N VAL A 65 -11.62 2.77 -5.71
CA VAL A 65 -12.17 1.78 -6.65
C VAL A 65 -12.52 0.50 -5.93
N SER A 66 -13.48 -0.25 -6.44
CA SER A 66 -13.92 -1.48 -5.80
C SER A 66 -14.11 -2.63 -6.77
N SER A 67 -14.09 -3.83 -6.22
CA SER A 67 -14.59 -5.03 -6.88
C SER A 67 -15.43 -5.83 -5.90
N ASN A 68 -16.55 -6.37 -6.37
CA ASN A 68 -17.37 -7.25 -5.57
C ASN A 68 -16.71 -8.62 -5.44
N TYR A 69 -16.61 -9.15 -4.24
CA TYR A 69 -16.16 -10.51 -3.98
C TYR A 69 -17.24 -11.25 -3.18
N ARG A 70 -17.95 -12.15 -3.84
CA ARG A 70 -19.00 -13.00 -3.24
C ARG A 70 -20.02 -12.21 -2.39
N GLY A 71 -20.47 -11.05 -2.90
CA GLY A 71 -21.47 -10.21 -2.24
C GLY A 71 -20.90 -9.13 -1.30
N TYR A 72 -19.59 -9.00 -1.22
CA TYR A 72 -18.91 -7.92 -0.49
C TYR A 72 -18.15 -7.03 -1.47
N ASP A 73 -18.32 -5.72 -1.37
CA ASP A 73 -17.56 -4.77 -2.17
C ASP A 73 -16.28 -4.40 -1.42
N VAL A 74 -15.15 -4.80 -1.95
CA VAL A 74 -13.82 -4.50 -1.41
C VAL A 74 -13.29 -3.25 -2.10
N TRP A 75 -12.96 -2.24 -1.32
CA TRP A 75 -12.54 -0.90 -1.76
C TRP A 75 -11.07 -0.70 -1.50
N GLU A 76 -10.38 -0.20 -2.51
CA GLU A 76 -8.94 0.10 -2.48
C GLU A 76 -8.67 1.43 -3.17
N LEU A 77 -7.48 2.00 -2.93
CA LEU A 77 -7.01 3.14 -3.70
C LEU A 77 -6.42 2.69 -5.05
N PRO A 78 -6.68 3.46 -6.13
CA PRO A 78 -6.09 3.19 -7.43
C PRO A 78 -4.58 3.46 -7.43
N PRO A 79 -3.83 3.17 -8.52
CA PRO A 79 -2.46 3.59 -8.70
C PRO A 79 -2.31 5.13 -8.57
N ASN A 80 -1.19 5.59 -8.09
CA ASN A 80 0.19 5.02 -8.06
C ASN A 80 0.43 3.98 -6.95
N GLY A 81 -0.52 3.76 -6.04
CA GLY A 81 -0.47 2.66 -5.06
C GLY A 81 -0.80 1.27 -5.65
N GLN A 82 -0.68 0.24 -4.81
CA GLN A 82 -0.90 -1.15 -5.23
C GLN A 82 -2.26 -1.74 -4.81
N GLY A 83 -3.24 -0.93 -4.38
CA GLY A 83 -4.52 -1.41 -3.86
C GLY A 83 -5.26 -2.34 -4.82
N ILE A 84 -5.32 -1.97 -6.09
CA ILE A 84 -6.01 -2.79 -7.10
C ILE A 84 -5.40 -4.19 -7.29
N ALA A 85 -4.18 -4.45 -6.82
CA ALA A 85 -3.61 -5.80 -6.87
C ALA A 85 -4.39 -6.78 -5.95
N ALA A 86 -4.87 -6.32 -4.80
CA ALA A 86 -5.74 -7.14 -3.95
C ALA A 86 -7.05 -7.48 -4.66
N LEU A 87 -7.66 -6.49 -5.34
CA LEU A 87 -8.89 -6.69 -6.11
C LEU A 87 -8.70 -7.66 -7.28
N GLN A 88 -7.56 -7.56 -7.99
CA GLN A 88 -7.23 -8.49 -9.08
C GLN A 88 -7.03 -9.93 -8.56
N ILE A 89 -6.32 -10.12 -7.44
CA ILE A 89 -6.16 -11.44 -6.81
C ILE A 89 -7.54 -12.04 -6.49
N LEU A 90 -8.41 -11.27 -5.84
CA LEU A 90 -9.77 -11.70 -5.50
C LEU A 90 -10.59 -12.06 -6.75
N ASN A 91 -10.52 -11.25 -7.82
CA ASN A 91 -11.24 -11.50 -9.07
C ASN A 91 -10.77 -12.78 -9.80
N ILE A 92 -9.49 -13.11 -9.70
CA ILE A 92 -8.97 -14.38 -10.24
C ILE A 92 -9.48 -15.55 -9.39
N LEU A 93 -9.32 -15.43 -8.08
CA LEU A 93 -9.64 -16.51 -7.13
C LEU A 93 -11.14 -16.80 -7.02
N GLU A 94 -12.01 -15.83 -7.27
CA GLU A 94 -13.46 -16.01 -7.26
C GLU A 94 -13.94 -17.07 -8.27
N ASN A 95 -13.17 -17.37 -9.30
CA ASN A 95 -13.48 -18.40 -10.31
C ASN A 95 -13.32 -19.84 -9.79
N TYR A 96 -12.81 -20.02 -8.57
CA TYR A 96 -12.53 -21.31 -7.97
C TYR A 96 -13.34 -21.54 -6.69
N ASN A 97 -13.58 -22.79 -6.34
CA ASN A 97 -14.22 -23.16 -5.07
C ASN A 97 -13.16 -23.32 -3.98
N ILE A 98 -12.66 -22.18 -3.47
CA ILE A 98 -11.59 -22.13 -2.46
C ILE A 98 -11.98 -22.87 -1.18
N LYS A 99 -13.23 -22.71 -0.73
CA LYS A 99 -13.75 -23.41 0.47
C LYS A 99 -13.56 -24.92 0.40
N LYS A 100 -13.77 -25.50 -0.80
CA LYS A 100 -13.62 -26.95 -1.00
C LYS A 100 -12.16 -27.41 -0.97
N MET A 101 -11.22 -26.55 -1.33
CA MET A 101 -9.79 -26.85 -1.27
C MET A 101 -9.30 -27.00 0.17
N GLY A 102 -9.87 -26.23 1.09
CA GLY A 102 -9.48 -26.21 2.49
C GLY A 102 -8.44 -25.14 2.80
N LEU A 103 -8.54 -24.58 4.00
CA LEU A 103 -7.63 -23.55 4.49
C LEU A 103 -6.20 -24.14 4.60
N PHE A 104 -5.22 -23.45 4.03
CA PHE A 104 -3.81 -23.86 3.97
C PHE A 104 -3.51 -25.21 3.29
N SER A 105 -4.44 -25.74 2.51
CA SER A 105 -4.12 -26.90 1.67
C SER A 105 -3.05 -26.54 0.62
N ALA A 106 -2.36 -27.56 0.12
CA ALA A 106 -1.36 -27.36 -0.95
C ALA A 106 -2.03 -26.77 -2.21
N GLU A 107 -3.24 -27.20 -2.53
CA GLU A 107 -4.04 -26.71 -3.66
C GLU A 107 -4.37 -25.22 -3.51
N TYR A 108 -4.79 -24.79 -2.31
CA TYR A 108 -5.09 -23.38 -2.05
C TYR A 108 -3.82 -22.53 -2.11
N ILE A 109 -2.73 -22.98 -1.48
CA ILE A 109 -1.44 -22.27 -1.51
C ILE A 109 -0.93 -22.12 -2.93
N HIS A 110 -1.00 -23.19 -3.72
CA HIS A 110 -0.61 -23.16 -5.12
C HIS A 110 -1.45 -22.18 -5.93
N LEU A 111 -2.76 -22.30 -5.88
CA LEU A 111 -3.69 -21.43 -6.59
C LEU A 111 -3.49 -19.95 -6.22
N PHE A 112 -3.36 -19.66 -4.93
CA PHE A 112 -3.12 -18.30 -4.44
C PHE A 112 -1.79 -17.72 -4.97
N THR A 113 -0.74 -18.53 -4.95
CA THR A 113 0.58 -18.14 -5.44
C THR A 113 0.56 -17.86 -6.93
N GLU A 114 -0.08 -18.70 -7.73
CA GLU A 114 -0.21 -18.49 -9.18
C GLU A 114 -1.03 -17.23 -9.51
N ALA A 115 -2.14 -17.00 -8.81
CA ALA A 115 -2.91 -15.77 -8.95
C ALA A 115 -2.08 -14.53 -8.63
N LYS A 116 -1.30 -14.59 -7.53
CA LYS A 116 -0.37 -13.50 -7.14
C LYS A 116 0.67 -13.24 -8.23
N LYS A 117 1.29 -14.26 -8.80
CA LYS A 117 2.29 -14.10 -9.87
C LYS A 117 1.72 -13.33 -11.05
N LEU A 118 0.55 -13.73 -11.52
CA LEU A 118 -0.13 -13.05 -12.62
C LEU A 118 -0.40 -11.57 -12.31
N VAL A 119 -0.93 -11.28 -11.13
CA VAL A 119 -1.25 -9.91 -10.72
C VAL A 119 0.01 -9.06 -10.54
N PHE A 120 1.09 -9.64 -10.02
CA PHE A 120 2.34 -8.89 -9.84
C PHE A 120 3.05 -8.61 -11.17
N ALA A 121 2.86 -9.45 -12.18
CA ALA A 121 3.29 -9.13 -13.55
C ALA A 121 2.51 -7.93 -14.11
N ASP A 122 1.20 -7.86 -13.85
CA ASP A 122 0.40 -6.68 -14.22
C ASP A 122 0.84 -5.44 -13.43
N ARG A 123 1.10 -5.58 -12.13
CA ARG A 123 1.61 -4.52 -11.27
C ARG A 123 2.91 -3.93 -11.82
N ALA A 124 3.87 -4.77 -12.13
CA ALA A 124 5.16 -4.35 -12.69
C ALA A 124 5.01 -3.60 -14.02
N LYS A 125 4.05 -3.99 -14.84
CA LYS A 125 3.85 -3.41 -16.17
C LYS A 125 3.04 -2.12 -16.16
N TYR A 126 2.04 -2.00 -15.29
CA TYR A 126 1.00 -0.97 -15.43
C TYR A 126 0.98 0.06 -14.30
N TYR A 127 1.45 -0.28 -13.05
CA TYR A 127 1.25 0.63 -11.93
C TYR A 127 2.29 1.73 -11.92
N ALA A 128 1.79 2.95 -12.00
CA ALA A 128 2.59 4.17 -12.05
C ALA A 128 1.71 5.37 -11.69
N ASP A 129 2.25 6.57 -11.75
CA ASP A 129 1.49 7.80 -11.58
C ASP A 129 0.49 7.98 -12.74
N PRO A 130 -0.82 8.09 -12.47
CA PRO A 130 -1.84 8.25 -13.50
C PRO A 130 -1.74 9.58 -14.27
N ASP A 131 -1.11 10.59 -13.69
CA ASP A 131 -0.89 11.89 -14.37
C ASP A 131 0.17 11.79 -15.48
N PHE A 132 1.05 10.79 -15.40
CA PHE A 132 2.13 10.54 -16.38
C PHE A 132 1.87 9.33 -17.30
N SER A 133 0.96 8.44 -16.92
CA SER A 133 0.69 7.22 -17.67
C SER A 133 -0.76 6.83 -17.62
N LYS A 134 -1.36 6.54 -18.77
CA LYS A 134 -2.72 5.98 -18.81
C LYS A 134 -2.70 4.54 -18.29
N ILE A 135 -3.36 4.32 -17.16
CA ILE A 135 -3.49 3.01 -16.51
C ILE A 135 -4.91 2.49 -16.72
N PRO A 136 -5.11 1.28 -17.28
CA PRO A 136 -6.43 0.73 -17.53
C PRO A 136 -7.05 0.12 -16.27
N VAL A 137 -7.27 0.93 -15.23
CA VAL A 137 -7.71 0.47 -13.88
C VAL A 137 -9.00 -0.33 -13.96
N GLN A 138 -10.02 0.18 -14.65
CA GLN A 138 -11.33 -0.49 -14.75
C GLN A 138 -11.26 -1.83 -15.47
N GLU A 139 -10.39 -1.95 -16.45
CA GLU A 139 -10.14 -3.21 -17.15
C GLU A 139 -9.44 -4.21 -16.24
N LEU A 140 -8.35 -3.79 -15.58
CA LEU A 140 -7.56 -4.62 -14.68
C LEU A 140 -8.39 -5.22 -13.51
N ILE A 141 -9.34 -4.46 -12.96
CA ILE A 141 -10.21 -4.92 -11.88
C ILE A 141 -11.54 -5.51 -12.37
N SER A 142 -11.72 -5.68 -13.68
CA SER A 142 -12.96 -6.26 -14.22
C SER A 142 -13.03 -7.77 -13.97
N LYS A 143 -14.25 -8.27 -13.81
CA LYS A 143 -14.49 -9.71 -13.65
C LYS A 143 -14.10 -10.52 -14.88
N SER A 144 -14.28 -9.94 -16.08
CA SER A 144 -13.87 -10.57 -17.33
C SER A 144 -12.36 -10.75 -17.39
N TYR A 145 -11.59 -9.72 -17.03
CA TYR A 145 -10.14 -9.82 -16.96
C TYR A 145 -9.68 -10.85 -15.93
N GLY A 146 -10.25 -10.83 -14.73
CA GLY A 146 -9.97 -11.84 -13.69
C GLY A 146 -10.25 -13.27 -14.17
N LYS A 147 -11.36 -13.49 -14.89
CA LYS A 147 -11.69 -14.78 -15.47
C LYS A 147 -10.70 -15.22 -16.55
N ASP A 148 -10.25 -14.31 -17.40
CA ASP A 148 -9.26 -14.63 -18.43
C ASP A 148 -7.90 -14.92 -17.83
N ARG A 149 -7.50 -14.19 -16.80
CA ARG A 149 -6.26 -14.49 -16.04
C ARG A 149 -6.33 -15.83 -15.31
N ALA A 150 -7.49 -16.19 -14.77
CA ALA A 150 -7.69 -17.48 -14.11
C ALA A 150 -7.44 -18.68 -15.05
N LYS A 151 -7.77 -18.57 -16.34
CA LYS A 151 -7.52 -19.63 -17.34
C LYS A 151 -6.02 -19.92 -17.57
N LEU A 152 -5.15 -19.02 -17.18
CA LEU A 152 -3.69 -19.17 -17.33
C LEU A 152 -3.07 -20.01 -16.20
N ILE A 153 -3.82 -20.28 -15.13
CA ILE A 153 -3.34 -21.04 -13.99
C ILE A 153 -3.44 -22.54 -14.28
N ASN A 154 -2.30 -23.21 -14.24
CA ASN A 154 -2.26 -24.67 -14.24
C ASN A 154 -2.31 -25.18 -12.78
N LEU A 155 -3.37 -25.88 -12.40
CA LEU A 155 -3.54 -26.36 -11.03
C LEU A 155 -2.60 -27.52 -10.64
N SER A 156 -1.90 -28.10 -11.61
CA SER A 156 -1.00 -29.24 -11.40
C SER A 156 0.48 -28.87 -11.44
N GLU A 157 0.82 -27.70 -11.94
CA GLU A 157 2.19 -27.30 -12.19
C GLU A 157 2.38 -25.80 -11.95
N ALA A 158 3.42 -25.44 -11.22
CA ALA A 158 3.77 -24.04 -10.97
C ALA A 158 4.37 -23.41 -12.23
N ALA A 159 3.88 -22.20 -12.58
CA ALA A 159 4.48 -21.42 -13.64
C ALA A 159 5.95 -21.09 -13.30
N GLN A 160 6.82 -21.29 -14.27
CA GLN A 160 8.22 -20.89 -14.16
C GLN A 160 8.32 -19.37 -14.33
N THR A 161 9.02 -18.70 -13.40
CA THR A 161 9.37 -17.28 -13.54
C THR A 161 10.88 -17.16 -13.53
N ASP A 162 11.45 -16.59 -14.59
CA ASP A 162 12.90 -16.47 -14.76
C ASP A 162 13.53 -15.29 -14.01
N GLN A 163 12.74 -14.55 -13.24
CA GLN A 163 13.22 -13.36 -12.51
C GLN A 163 13.34 -13.66 -11.01
N PRO A 164 14.49 -13.33 -10.40
CA PRO A 164 14.63 -13.40 -8.94
C PRO A 164 13.64 -12.42 -8.28
N GLY A 165 12.98 -12.88 -7.22
CA GLY A 165 12.08 -12.04 -6.44
C GLY A 165 12.86 -10.97 -5.67
N VAL A 166 12.26 -9.79 -5.57
CA VAL A 166 12.76 -8.74 -4.68
C VAL A 166 12.23 -9.02 -3.27
N ILE A 167 13.13 -9.19 -2.30
CA ILE A 167 12.76 -9.27 -0.88
C ILE A 167 12.59 -7.85 -0.38
N GLU A 168 11.34 -7.39 -0.33
CA GLU A 168 10.98 -6.11 0.25
C GLU A 168 10.65 -6.30 1.73
N SER A 169 11.48 -5.77 2.63
CA SER A 169 11.12 -5.59 4.04
C SER A 169 10.58 -4.18 4.20
N GLY A 170 9.27 -4.04 4.41
CA GLY A 170 8.64 -2.74 4.68
C GLY A 170 8.34 -2.58 6.16
N ASP A 171 8.47 -1.36 6.68
CA ASP A 171 7.98 -0.97 8.00
C ASP A 171 6.84 0.03 7.83
N THR A 172 5.70 -0.27 8.41
CA THR A 172 4.45 0.45 8.17
C THR A 172 3.62 0.39 9.44
N ILE A 173 2.86 1.44 9.72
CA ILE A 173 1.82 1.41 10.75
C ILE A 173 0.44 1.60 10.11
N TYR A 174 -0.54 0.92 10.67
CA TYR A 174 -1.94 1.01 10.28
C TYR A 174 -2.83 1.31 11.49
N LEU A 175 -3.82 2.16 11.29
CA LEU A 175 -4.83 2.49 12.29
C LEU A 175 -6.21 2.46 11.64
N THR A 176 -7.18 1.92 12.37
CA THR A 176 -8.60 2.02 12.03
C THR A 176 -9.38 2.52 13.22
N ALA A 177 -10.44 3.29 12.95
CA ALA A 177 -11.40 3.72 13.94
C ALA A 177 -12.79 3.78 13.30
N ALA A 178 -13.82 3.55 14.11
CA ALA A 178 -15.21 3.67 13.69
C ALA A 178 -16.03 4.32 14.79
N ASP A 179 -17.08 5.03 14.40
CA ASP A 179 -18.04 5.63 15.34
C ASP A 179 -19.40 4.93 15.28
N GLN A 180 -20.29 5.32 16.19
CA GLN A 180 -21.65 4.79 16.31
C GLN A 180 -22.54 5.14 15.11
N TYR A 181 -22.15 6.08 14.26
CA TYR A 181 -22.89 6.51 13.08
C TYR A 181 -22.48 5.74 11.81
N GLY A 182 -21.48 4.86 11.92
CA GLY A 182 -20.94 4.09 10.80
C GLY A 182 -19.85 4.82 10.01
N ASN A 183 -19.35 5.95 10.49
CA ASN A 183 -18.15 6.55 9.91
C ASN A 183 -16.95 5.70 10.28
N MET A 184 -16.07 5.45 9.31
CA MET A 184 -14.86 4.67 9.52
C MET A 184 -13.65 5.40 8.93
N ILE A 185 -12.52 5.25 9.59
CA ILE A 185 -11.22 5.67 9.05
C ILE A 185 -10.33 4.46 8.82
N SER A 186 -9.58 4.48 7.74
CA SER A 186 -8.54 3.51 7.41
C SER A 186 -7.28 4.31 7.11
N LEU A 187 -6.36 4.39 8.06
CA LEU A 187 -5.17 5.24 8.01
C LEU A 187 -3.91 4.38 7.97
N ILE A 188 -3.08 4.61 6.97
CA ILE A 188 -1.79 3.95 6.83
C ILE A 188 -0.70 4.98 6.60
N GLN A 189 0.45 4.79 7.26
CA GLN A 189 1.65 5.61 7.03
C GLN A 189 2.90 4.75 7.15
N SER A 190 3.96 5.15 6.46
CA SER A 190 5.18 4.35 6.37
C SER A 190 6.34 5.18 5.83
N ASN A 191 7.53 4.89 6.34
CA ASN A 191 8.78 5.32 5.71
C ASN A 191 9.22 4.39 4.58
N TYR A 192 8.47 3.34 4.30
CA TYR A 192 8.68 2.20 3.42
C TYR A 192 9.59 1.15 4.07
N ARG A 193 10.91 1.33 4.11
CA ARG A 193 11.81 0.45 4.87
C ARG A 193 11.97 0.98 6.29
N GLY A 194 12.28 0.15 7.27
CA GLY A 194 12.36 0.44 8.71
C GLY A 194 12.74 1.89 9.08
N MET A 195 13.98 2.28 8.85
CA MET A 195 14.46 3.65 9.11
C MET A 195 14.28 4.60 7.90
N GLY A 196 13.50 4.21 6.89
CA GLY A 196 13.36 4.95 5.65
C GLY A 196 14.70 5.06 4.93
N SER A 197 15.01 6.24 4.42
CA SER A 197 16.29 6.53 3.76
C SER A 197 17.51 6.48 4.70
N GLY A 198 17.33 6.38 6.01
CA GLY A 198 18.38 6.59 7.00
C GLY A 198 18.85 8.05 7.13
N MET A 199 18.27 8.95 6.34
CA MET A 199 18.63 10.37 6.31
C MET A 199 17.78 11.12 7.32
N MET A 200 18.42 11.77 8.28
CA MET A 200 17.78 12.58 9.30
C MET A 200 18.29 14.03 9.21
N PRO A 201 17.47 14.98 8.74
CA PRO A 201 17.85 16.38 8.69
C PRO A 201 18.21 16.90 10.09
N PRO A 202 19.29 17.69 10.21
CA PRO A 202 19.77 18.16 11.52
C PRO A 202 18.71 18.91 12.31
N GLY A 203 18.54 18.53 13.57
CA GLY A 203 17.61 19.20 14.50
C GLY A 203 16.13 18.85 14.34
N LEU A 204 15.72 18.08 13.31
CA LEU A 204 14.31 17.74 13.11
C LEU A 204 13.87 16.51 13.88
N GLY A 205 14.77 15.52 14.09
CA GLY A 205 14.49 14.34 14.94
C GLY A 205 13.59 13.28 14.30
N PHE A 206 13.41 13.29 12.96
CA PHE A 206 12.73 12.25 12.22
C PHE A 206 13.51 11.84 10.96
N MET A 207 13.29 10.60 10.50
CA MET A 207 13.87 10.07 9.27
C MET A 207 13.00 10.41 8.07
N LEU A 208 13.64 10.64 6.93
CA LEU A 208 12.95 10.78 5.66
C LEU A 208 12.60 9.41 5.08
N GLN A 209 11.43 9.31 4.45
CA GLN A 209 10.99 8.10 3.76
C GLN A 209 11.85 7.85 2.51
N ASP A 210 11.89 6.61 2.03
CA ASP A 210 12.74 6.17 0.91
C ASP A 210 11.97 5.67 -0.32
N ARG A 211 10.70 6.04 -0.49
CA ARG A 211 9.88 5.56 -1.61
C ARG A 211 10.36 5.99 -2.99
N GLY A 212 11.24 6.97 -3.07
CA GLY A 212 11.89 7.35 -4.33
C GLY A 212 12.70 6.22 -4.97
N GLU A 213 13.19 5.24 -4.19
CA GLU A 213 13.88 4.06 -4.73
C GLU A 213 12.97 3.15 -5.56
N LEU A 214 11.65 3.27 -5.41
CA LEU A 214 10.68 2.48 -6.17
C LEU A 214 10.50 2.96 -7.62
N PHE A 215 11.06 4.09 -8.00
CA PHE A 215 11.14 4.48 -9.41
C PHE A 215 12.01 3.51 -10.21
N SER A 216 11.63 3.29 -11.46
CA SER A 216 12.48 2.60 -12.43
C SER A 216 13.52 3.56 -13.02
N LEU A 217 14.75 3.09 -13.17
CA LEU A 217 15.80 3.80 -13.91
C LEU A 217 15.73 3.55 -15.42
N ASP A 218 14.92 2.58 -15.87
CA ASP A 218 14.61 2.41 -17.30
C ASP A 218 13.66 3.54 -17.75
N LYS A 219 14.15 4.40 -18.61
CA LYS A 219 13.40 5.55 -19.13
C LYS A 219 12.15 5.19 -19.91
N ASN A 220 12.04 3.94 -20.39
CA ASN A 220 10.88 3.44 -21.11
C ASN A 220 9.82 2.84 -20.17
N HIS A 221 10.14 2.68 -18.90
CA HIS A 221 9.20 2.13 -17.94
C HIS A 221 8.15 3.18 -17.54
N ARG A 222 6.90 2.76 -17.32
CA ARG A 222 5.82 3.68 -16.94
C ARG A 222 6.11 4.41 -15.62
N ASN A 223 6.77 3.72 -14.68
CA ASN A 223 7.20 4.28 -13.40
C ASN A 223 8.67 4.78 -13.44
N ALA A 224 9.15 5.27 -14.59
CA ALA A 224 10.47 5.88 -14.70
C ALA A 224 10.58 7.13 -13.83
N LEU A 225 11.77 7.38 -13.28
CA LEU A 225 12.06 8.59 -12.52
C LEU A 225 11.90 9.83 -13.40
N GLU A 226 11.04 10.76 -12.96
CA GLU A 226 10.77 12.00 -13.66
C GLU A 226 10.39 13.09 -12.64
N GLY A 227 10.71 14.36 -12.93
CA GLY A 227 10.36 15.49 -12.05
C GLY A 227 8.85 15.66 -11.90
N GLY A 228 8.39 15.95 -10.67
CA GLY A 228 6.97 16.13 -10.36
C GLY A 228 6.13 14.84 -10.30
N LYS A 229 6.73 13.69 -10.60
CA LYS A 229 6.05 12.40 -10.66
C LYS A 229 6.05 11.70 -9.29
N ARG A 230 4.91 11.10 -8.94
CA ARG A 230 4.78 10.26 -7.76
C ARG A 230 5.32 8.85 -8.05
N PRO A 231 6.17 8.27 -7.19
CA PRO A 231 6.61 6.88 -7.37
C PRO A 231 5.45 5.91 -7.16
N PHE A 232 5.51 4.75 -7.79
CA PHE A 232 4.78 3.59 -7.31
C PHE A 232 5.00 3.44 -5.79
N HIS A 233 3.97 3.06 -5.03
CA HIS A 233 4.11 2.82 -3.60
C HIS A 233 3.25 1.66 -3.10
N THR A 234 3.54 1.20 -1.88
CA THR A 234 3.00 -0.04 -1.33
C THR A 234 1.92 0.12 -0.28
N ILE A 235 1.66 1.33 0.23
CA ILE A 235 0.65 1.54 1.28
C ILE A 235 -0.77 1.55 0.69
N ILE A 236 -1.65 0.71 1.24
CA ILE A 236 -3.01 0.50 0.74
C ILE A 236 -4.01 0.37 1.91
N PRO A 237 -4.59 1.47 2.39
CA PRO A 237 -5.70 1.40 3.34
C PRO A 237 -6.97 0.94 2.60
N ALA A 238 -7.76 0.05 3.21
CA ALA A 238 -8.89 -0.57 2.54
C ALA A 238 -10.18 -0.49 3.35
N PHE A 239 -11.31 -0.65 2.64
CA PHE A 239 -12.64 -0.78 3.21
C PHE A 239 -13.40 -1.96 2.59
N VAL A 240 -14.39 -2.45 3.33
CA VAL A 240 -15.40 -3.38 2.82
C VAL A 240 -16.77 -2.82 3.12
N THR A 241 -17.65 -2.90 2.12
CA THR A 241 -19.07 -2.67 2.29
C THR A 241 -19.86 -3.93 1.94
N LYS A 242 -21.02 -4.09 2.55
CA LYS A 242 -21.96 -5.17 2.25
C LYS A 242 -23.36 -4.59 2.12
N ASP A 243 -24.04 -4.91 1.04
CA ASP A 243 -25.39 -4.38 0.75
C ASP A 243 -25.44 -2.85 0.84
N GLY A 244 -24.38 -2.17 0.37
CA GLY A 244 -24.24 -0.71 0.39
C GLY A 244 -23.98 -0.10 1.79
N LYS A 245 -23.75 -0.93 2.82
CA LYS A 245 -23.48 -0.46 4.19
C LYS A 245 -22.03 -0.68 4.58
N PRO A 246 -21.44 0.18 5.43
CA PRO A 246 -20.14 -0.04 6.01
C PRO A 246 -20.08 -1.41 6.70
N PHE A 247 -19.03 -2.18 6.41
CA PHE A 247 -18.83 -3.49 7.03
C PHE A 247 -17.53 -3.54 7.81
N MET A 248 -16.42 -3.08 7.22
CA MET A 248 -15.10 -3.16 7.83
C MET A 248 -14.15 -2.15 7.18
N SER A 249 -13.26 -1.55 7.99
CA SER A 249 -12.03 -0.93 7.52
C SER A 249 -10.86 -1.80 7.94
N PHE A 250 -9.88 -2.00 7.06
CA PHE A 250 -8.74 -2.88 7.36
C PHE A 250 -7.49 -2.48 6.59
N GLY A 251 -6.37 -2.98 7.07
CA GLY A 251 -5.07 -2.83 6.42
C GLY A 251 -4.03 -3.68 7.12
N VAL A 252 -2.91 -3.88 6.46
CA VAL A 252 -1.76 -4.63 6.97
C VAL A 252 -0.47 -3.92 6.63
N MET A 253 0.62 -4.35 7.26
CA MET A 253 1.99 -3.89 7.02
C MET A 253 2.73 -4.84 6.08
N GLY A 254 3.93 -4.44 5.59
CA GLY A 254 4.88 -5.35 4.94
C GLY A 254 5.07 -5.15 3.43
N GLY A 255 5.05 -3.91 2.93
CA GLY A 255 5.39 -3.61 1.53
C GLY A 255 4.56 -4.41 0.54
N ALA A 256 5.19 -5.21 -0.30
CA ALA A 256 4.54 -6.07 -1.31
C ALA A 256 3.69 -7.22 -0.71
N THR A 257 3.77 -7.47 0.59
CA THR A 257 2.89 -8.41 1.29
C THR A 257 1.46 -7.87 1.39
N GLN A 258 1.26 -6.56 1.39
CA GLN A 258 -0.04 -5.96 1.67
C GLN A 258 -1.16 -6.47 0.75
N PRO A 259 -1.06 -6.48 -0.60
CA PRO A 259 -2.14 -6.99 -1.44
C PRO A 259 -2.40 -8.48 -1.23
N GLN A 260 -1.36 -9.26 -0.94
CA GLN A 260 -1.46 -10.68 -0.65
C GLN A 260 -2.24 -10.92 0.65
N ALA A 261 -1.92 -10.16 1.71
CA ALA A 261 -2.58 -10.27 3.00
C ALA A 261 -4.02 -9.72 2.96
N HIS A 262 -4.29 -8.63 2.22
CA HIS A 262 -5.64 -8.12 2.03
C HIS A 262 -6.55 -9.20 1.42
N ALA A 263 -6.11 -9.82 0.32
CA ALA A 263 -6.87 -10.89 -0.31
C ALA A 263 -7.10 -12.08 0.63
N GLN A 264 -6.08 -12.49 1.41
CA GLN A 264 -6.21 -13.60 2.36
C GLN A 264 -7.17 -13.28 3.51
N ILE A 265 -7.16 -12.08 4.06
CA ILE A 265 -8.10 -11.67 5.10
C ILE A 265 -9.54 -11.78 4.58
N ILE A 266 -9.80 -11.26 3.39
CA ILE A 266 -11.12 -11.33 2.76
C ILE A 266 -11.54 -12.79 2.51
N ILE A 267 -10.65 -13.63 1.98
CA ILE A 267 -10.91 -15.06 1.74
C ILE A 267 -11.15 -15.80 3.06
N ASN A 268 -10.34 -15.55 4.07
CA ASN A 268 -10.48 -16.18 5.39
C ASN A 268 -11.86 -15.91 5.99
N MET A 269 -12.34 -14.69 5.89
CA MET A 269 -13.67 -14.32 6.40
C MET A 269 -14.81 -14.87 5.53
N ILE A 270 -14.72 -14.73 4.21
CA ILE A 270 -15.84 -14.97 3.31
C ILE A 270 -15.92 -16.45 2.87
N ASP A 271 -14.81 -17.04 2.48
CA ASP A 271 -14.79 -18.45 2.03
C ASP A 271 -14.70 -19.44 3.19
N PHE A 272 -13.87 -19.15 4.18
CA PHE A 272 -13.65 -20.04 5.31
C PHE A 272 -14.49 -19.72 6.55
N GLY A 273 -15.16 -18.57 6.58
CA GLY A 273 -16.09 -18.17 7.64
C GLY A 273 -15.42 -17.82 8.96
N LEU A 274 -14.14 -17.43 8.92
CA LEU A 274 -13.43 -16.97 10.12
C LEU A 274 -13.98 -15.62 10.58
N ASN A 275 -14.01 -15.38 11.90
CA ASN A 275 -14.30 -14.05 12.43
C ASN A 275 -13.10 -13.11 12.24
N LEU A 276 -13.28 -11.82 12.58
CA LEU A 276 -12.24 -10.80 12.38
C LEU A 276 -10.92 -11.13 13.09
N GLN A 277 -11.00 -11.61 14.33
CA GLN A 277 -9.81 -11.97 15.11
C GLN A 277 -9.12 -13.20 14.52
N GLU A 278 -9.88 -14.24 14.24
CA GLU A 278 -9.37 -15.48 13.61
C GLU A 278 -8.73 -15.20 12.25
N ALA A 279 -9.34 -14.34 11.42
CA ALA A 279 -8.79 -13.96 10.12
C ALA A 279 -7.48 -13.17 10.26
N GLY A 280 -7.34 -12.37 11.33
CA GLY A 280 -6.13 -11.65 11.67
C GLY A 280 -5.02 -12.55 12.22
N ASP A 281 -5.36 -13.52 13.05
CA ASP A 281 -4.43 -14.45 13.70
C ASP A 281 -3.99 -15.61 12.79
N ALA A 282 -4.78 -15.92 11.76
CA ALA A 282 -4.47 -16.99 10.82
C ALA A 282 -3.09 -16.79 10.17
N PRO A 283 -2.30 -17.87 10.01
CA PRO A 283 -1.07 -17.81 9.25
C PRO A 283 -1.28 -17.21 7.86
N ARG A 284 -0.28 -16.54 7.32
CA ARG A 284 -0.34 -15.92 5.98
C ARG A 284 0.66 -16.53 5.04
N ILE A 285 0.21 -16.77 3.83
CA ILE A 285 1.07 -17.14 2.71
C ILE A 285 1.70 -15.86 2.20
N VAL A 286 3.02 -15.84 2.08
CA VAL A 286 3.76 -14.75 1.43
C VAL A 286 4.64 -15.36 0.35
N HIS A 287 4.38 -15.00 -0.90
CA HIS A 287 5.24 -15.35 -2.02
C HIS A 287 6.14 -14.17 -2.35
N SER A 288 7.43 -14.30 -2.12
CA SER A 288 8.45 -13.27 -2.33
C SER A 288 9.10 -13.33 -3.73
N GLY A 289 8.87 -14.40 -4.48
CA GLY A 289 9.33 -14.53 -5.87
C GLY A 289 8.44 -13.79 -6.86
N SER A 290 8.99 -13.47 -8.01
CA SER A 290 8.41 -12.72 -9.13
C SER A 290 7.94 -11.30 -8.78
N SER A 291 8.48 -10.39 -9.51
CA SER A 291 8.12 -8.97 -9.54
C SER A 291 6.70 -8.72 -9.98
#